data_62682c1a9f5f00e2a34980daee292cd6
#
_entry.id   62682c1a9f5f00e2a34980daee292cd6
#
_cell.length_a   1.000
_cell.length_b   1.000
_cell.length_c   1.000
_cell.angle_alpha   90.00
_cell.angle_beta   90.00
_cell.angle_gamma   90.00
#
_symmetry.space_group_name_H-M   'P 1'
#
loop_
_entity.id
_entity.type
_entity.pdbx_description
1 polymer ?
#
loop_
_entity_poly.entity_id
_entity_poly.type
_entity_poly.pdbx_seq_one_letter_code
_entity_poly.pdbx_strand_id
1 'polypeptide(L)'
;MAAKKRVVVAGARGVFGSLLVHELREDYDAIATTRETLDLNDVDAVGRAARDAFAFVCAAGPFQRLDRRIVRAVVESGAHWLDIADDARWFFDLVDDASLDALARERAVVVMPGLSTLPAISCALVRSMGAPERVTITLYIGNDNAKGAAAIASGSALHSPDRELLRRMGIDVEVRTRFEIPGVSLAMRALAMLPIEARMRIAKGIARIAKLARFGTRGGYVEVRAADRVERVNGADQRLAILPLVFALEHLPEPGVHVPSVLDAERLLQFVRE
;
A
#
# COMPACT_ATOMS: atom_id res chain seq x y z
N MET A 1 18.09 10.65 -25.33
CA MET A 1 17.23 9.94 -24.36
C MET A 1 16.19 10.95 -23.87
N ALA A 2 14.93 10.57 -23.81
CA ALA A 2 13.90 11.42 -23.17
C ALA A 2 14.24 11.61 -21.68
N ALA A 3 13.94 12.80 -21.13
CA ALA A 3 14.11 13.06 -19.71
C ALA A 3 13.22 12.10 -18.89
N LYS A 4 13.76 11.49 -17.83
CA LYS A 4 12.99 10.63 -16.94
C LYS A 4 11.86 11.43 -16.28
N LYS A 5 10.68 10.83 -16.14
CA LYS A 5 9.57 11.43 -15.40
C LYS A 5 9.93 11.52 -13.92
N ARG A 6 9.66 12.67 -13.30
CA ARG A 6 9.95 12.92 -11.89
C ARG A 6 8.89 12.27 -11.00
N VAL A 7 9.32 11.46 -10.03
CA VAL A 7 8.44 10.82 -9.04
C VAL A 7 8.91 11.17 -7.63
N VAL A 8 8.08 11.84 -6.85
CA VAL A 8 8.37 12.15 -5.44
C VAL A 8 7.97 10.96 -4.59
N VAL A 9 8.91 10.42 -3.79
CA VAL A 9 8.68 9.26 -2.92
C VAL A 9 8.70 9.70 -1.46
N ALA A 10 7.53 9.78 -0.82
CA ALA A 10 7.40 10.09 0.59
C ALA A 10 7.64 8.85 1.47
N GLY A 11 8.38 9.04 2.57
CA GLY A 11 8.75 7.95 3.47
C GLY A 11 9.96 7.12 3.02
N ALA A 12 10.86 7.69 2.22
CA ALA A 12 12.03 7.03 1.62
C ALA A 12 12.99 6.36 2.61
N ARG A 13 13.02 6.77 3.90
CA ARG A 13 13.77 6.07 4.97
C ARG A 13 13.04 4.85 5.54
N GLY A 14 11.76 4.69 5.24
CA GLY A 14 10.98 3.53 5.65
C GLY A 14 11.36 2.27 4.88
N VAL A 15 10.91 1.11 5.37
CA VAL A 15 11.18 -0.18 4.72
C VAL A 15 10.67 -0.17 3.28
N PHE A 16 9.42 0.20 3.06
CA PHE A 16 8.82 0.20 1.73
C PHE A 16 9.26 1.39 0.86
N GLY A 17 9.44 2.57 1.46
CA GLY A 17 9.88 3.75 0.72
C GLY A 17 11.30 3.59 0.17
N SER A 18 12.22 2.95 0.92
CA SER A 18 13.56 2.68 0.43
C SER A 18 13.57 1.65 -0.71
N LEU A 19 12.69 0.66 -0.66
CA LEU A 19 12.49 -0.30 -1.76
C LEU A 19 11.94 0.41 -3.01
N LEU A 20 10.92 1.27 -2.85
CA LEU A 20 10.36 2.05 -3.95
C LEU A 20 11.41 2.94 -4.64
N VAL A 21 12.21 3.68 -3.87
CA VAL A 21 13.30 4.49 -4.44
C VAL A 21 14.27 3.62 -5.23
N HIS A 22 14.57 2.42 -4.73
CA HIS A 22 15.46 1.49 -5.42
C HIS A 22 14.87 0.99 -6.74
N GLU A 23 13.62 0.55 -6.73
CA GLU A 23 12.93 0.03 -7.92
C GLU A 23 12.71 1.12 -8.99
N LEU A 24 12.37 2.34 -8.57
CA LEU A 24 12.00 3.41 -9.50
C LEU A 24 13.19 4.12 -10.17
N ARG A 25 14.40 4.05 -9.61
CA ARG A 25 15.56 4.85 -10.07
C ARG A 25 16.03 4.55 -11.51
N GLU A 26 15.72 3.36 -12.04
CA GLU A 26 16.14 2.99 -13.39
C GLU A 26 15.27 3.68 -14.46
N ASP A 27 13.97 3.83 -14.21
CA ASP A 27 13.00 4.34 -15.16
C ASP A 27 12.54 5.78 -14.87
N TYR A 28 12.65 6.21 -13.62
CA TYR A 28 12.16 7.50 -13.13
C TYR A 28 13.27 8.33 -12.47
N ASP A 29 13.08 9.65 -12.44
CA ASP A 29 13.82 10.58 -11.56
C ASP A 29 13.15 10.53 -10.18
N ALA A 30 13.56 9.56 -9.35
CA ALA A 30 12.97 9.28 -8.05
C ALA A 30 13.52 10.22 -6.96
N ILE A 31 12.71 11.19 -6.53
CA ILE A 31 13.05 12.16 -5.50
C ILE A 31 12.67 11.60 -4.12
N ALA A 32 13.67 11.10 -3.41
CA ALA A 32 13.48 10.54 -2.07
C ALA A 32 13.22 11.63 -1.03
N THR A 33 12.07 11.59 -0.36
CA THR A 33 11.75 12.53 0.73
C THR A 33 11.62 11.82 2.07
N THR A 34 12.02 12.54 3.11
CA THR A 34 11.97 12.07 4.49
C THR A 34 11.24 13.10 5.34
N ARG A 35 10.93 12.79 6.59
CA ARG A 35 10.25 13.73 7.49
C ARG A 35 11.04 15.03 7.68
N GLU A 36 12.37 14.98 7.58
CA GLU A 36 13.23 16.15 7.73
C GLU A 36 13.24 17.03 6.48
N THR A 37 13.04 16.44 5.29
CA THR A 37 13.03 17.17 4.01
C THR A 37 11.63 17.52 3.54
N LEU A 38 10.60 16.80 3.98
CA LEU A 38 9.20 17.04 3.67
C LEU A 38 8.31 16.55 4.82
N ASP A 39 7.78 17.46 5.62
CA ASP A 39 6.77 17.13 6.62
C ASP A 39 5.40 16.98 5.95
N LEU A 40 4.83 15.78 6.00
CA LEU A 40 3.50 15.50 5.43
C LEU A 40 2.35 16.15 6.23
N ASN A 41 2.62 16.79 7.37
CA ASN A 41 1.62 17.62 8.05
C ASN A 41 1.56 19.05 7.47
N ASP A 42 2.56 19.47 6.69
CA ASP A 42 2.54 20.73 5.95
C ASP A 42 1.96 20.49 4.55
N VAL A 43 0.66 20.73 4.41
CA VAL A 43 -0.10 20.51 3.17
C VAL A 43 0.48 21.36 2.02
N ASP A 44 0.86 22.60 2.30
CA ASP A 44 1.42 23.50 1.28
C ASP A 44 2.82 23.05 0.83
N ALA A 45 3.64 22.53 1.75
CA ALA A 45 4.93 21.97 1.39
C ALA A 45 4.78 20.73 0.51
N VAL A 46 3.79 19.87 0.79
CA VAL A 46 3.48 18.70 -0.05
C VAL A 46 3.06 19.13 -1.45
N GLY A 47 2.15 20.11 -1.57
CA GLY A 47 1.74 20.65 -2.86
C GLY A 47 2.92 21.26 -3.63
N ARG A 48 3.82 22.00 -2.94
CA ARG A 48 5.04 22.53 -3.58
C ARG A 48 5.99 21.44 -4.05
N ALA A 49 6.16 20.38 -3.28
CA ALA A 49 7.02 19.24 -3.64
C ALA A 49 6.49 18.44 -4.84
N ALA A 50 5.17 18.42 -5.02
CA ALA A 50 4.49 17.74 -6.12
C ALA A 50 4.49 18.53 -7.43
N ARG A 51 4.83 19.84 -7.43
CA ARG A 51 4.89 20.64 -8.68
C ARG A 51 5.89 20.04 -9.65
N ASP A 52 5.51 19.99 -10.91
CA ASP A 52 6.32 19.45 -12.00
C ASP A 52 6.68 17.95 -11.81
N ALA A 53 6.09 17.28 -10.83
CA ALA A 53 6.22 15.84 -10.69
C ALA A 53 5.17 15.13 -11.55
N PHE A 54 5.57 14.01 -12.14
CA PHE A 54 4.64 13.08 -12.79
C PHE A 54 3.74 12.42 -11.73
N ALA A 55 4.33 11.97 -10.62
CA ALA A 55 3.58 11.35 -9.53
C ALA A 55 4.18 11.66 -8.16
N PHE A 56 3.31 11.67 -7.16
CA PHE A 56 3.65 11.65 -5.74
C PHE A 56 3.27 10.28 -5.18
N VAL A 57 4.28 9.54 -4.71
CA VAL A 57 4.15 8.19 -4.18
C VAL A 57 4.30 8.22 -2.67
N CYS A 58 3.28 7.75 -1.93
CA CYS A 58 3.31 7.75 -0.48
C CYS A 58 3.50 6.35 0.10
N ALA A 59 4.68 6.13 0.73
CA ALA A 59 4.98 4.97 1.56
C ALA A 59 5.17 5.35 3.05
N ALA A 60 4.72 6.53 3.45
CA ALA A 60 4.88 7.08 4.79
C ALA A 60 3.68 6.74 5.68
N GLY A 61 3.73 5.62 6.33
CA GLY A 61 2.72 5.23 7.33
C GLY A 61 3.03 5.74 8.75
N PRO A 62 2.10 5.58 9.72
CA PRO A 62 0.77 5.01 9.53
C PRO A 62 -0.20 6.03 8.90
N PHE A 63 -0.97 5.59 7.93
CA PHE A 63 -1.90 6.44 7.17
C PHE A 63 -3.00 7.05 8.04
N GLN A 64 -3.38 6.41 9.14
CA GLN A 64 -4.33 6.94 10.14
C GLN A 64 -3.92 8.29 10.75
N ARG A 65 -2.67 8.71 10.55
CA ARG A 65 -2.13 9.99 11.08
C ARG A 65 -1.92 11.05 10.01
N LEU A 66 -2.14 10.72 8.76
CA LEU A 66 -1.98 11.66 7.66
C LEU A 66 -3.25 12.49 7.46
N ASP A 67 -3.06 13.74 7.08
CA ASP A 67 -4.15 14.61 6.66
C ASP A 67 -4.46 14.38 5.18
N ARG A 68 -5.70 14.01 4.86
CA ARG A 68 -6.14 13.76 3.46
C ARG A 68 -6.03 14.99 2.55
N ARG A 69 -5.95 16.20 3.11
CA ARG A 69 -5.73 17.41 2.33
C ARG A 69 -4.43 17.38 1.53
N ILE A 70 -3.43 16.58 1.95
CA ILE A 70 -2.19 16.40 1.15
C ILE A 70 -2.47 15.77 -0.21
N VAL A 71 -3.44 14.85 -0.30
CA VAL A 71 -3.82 14.23 -1.58
C VAL A 71 -4.40 15.28 -2.52
N ARG A 72 -5.31 16.11 -2.01
CA ARG A 72 -5.88 17.22 -2.77
C ARG A 72 -4.81 18.20 -3.25
N ALA A 73 -3.87 18.59 -2.39
CA ALA A 73 -2.77 19.49 -2.74
C ALA A 73 -1.87 18.92 -3.85
N VAL A 74 -1.63 17.60 -3.84
CA VAL A 74 -0.90 16.91 -4.91
C VAL A 74 -1.69 16.95 -6.22
N VAL A 75 -2.98 16.64 -6.18
CA VAL A 75 -3.87 16.66 -7.36
C VAL A 75 -3.97 18.09 -7.93
N GLU A 76 -4.11 19.10 -7.08
CA GLU A 76 -4.12 20.51 -7.49
C GLU A 76 -2.83 20.96 -8.18
N SER A 77 -1.69 20.36 -7.82
CA SER A 77 -0.40 20.60 -8.48
C SER A 77 -0.25 19.90 -9.84
N GLY A 78 -1.19 19.04 -10.24
CA GLY A 78 -1.15 18.32 -11.50
C GLY A 78 -0.35 17.01 -11.47
N ALA A 79 -0.05 16.48 -10.27
CA ALA A 79 0.64 15.21 -10.11
C ALA A 79 -0.32 14.06 -9.76
N HIS A 80 -0.04 12.84 -10.23
CA HIS A 80 -0.75 11.64 -9.80
C HIS A 80 -0.47 11.36 -8.32
N TRP A 81 -1.48 10.87 -7.58
CA TRP A 81 -1.31 10.35 -6.22
C TRP A 81 -1.42 8.83 -6.21
N LEU A 82 -0.38 8.16 -5.71
CA LEU A 82 -0.35 6.70 -5.53
C LEU A 82 0.14 6.38 -4.13
N ASP A 83 -0.48 5.43 -3.43
CA ASP A 83 -0.02 5.02 -2.11
C ASP A 83 -0.16 3.51 -1.85
N ILE A 84 0.55 3.04 -0.84
CA ILE A 84 0.52 1.64 -0.38
C ILE A 84 -0.34 1.46 0.88
N ALA A 85 -1.37 2.28 1.08
CA ALA A 85 -2.20 2.23 2.28
C ALA A 85 -2.92 0.89 2.42
N ASP A 86 -2.83 0.33 3.60
CA ASP A 86 -3.57 -0.87 4.02
C ASP A 86 -4.66 -0.55 5.06
N ASP A 87 -4.98 0.73 5.23
CA ASP A 87 -6.00 1.22 6.15
C ASP A 87 -7.32 1.53 5.42
N ALA A 88 -8.39 0.81 5.78
CA ALA A 88 -9.68 0.93 5.13
C ALA A 88 -10.28 2.33 5.22
N ARG A 89 -10.08 3.03 6.36
CA ARG A 89 -10.62 4.38 6.53
C ARG A 89 -9.96 5.36 5.57
N TRP A 90 -8.61 5.38 5.54
CA TRP A 90 -7.87 6.19 4.58
C TRP A 90 -8.31 5.90 3.15
N PHE A 91 -8.37 4.61 2.81
CA PHE A 91 -8.72 4.14 1.49
C PHE A 91 -10.10 4.61 1.03
N PHE A 92 -11.15 4.35 1.82
CA PHE A 92 -12.52 4.70 1.43
C PHE A 92 -12.80 6.20 1.56
N ASP A 93 -12.15 6.89 2.48
CA ASP A 93 -12.23 8.34 2.58
C ASP A 93 -11.72 9.06 1.31
N LEU A 94 -10.81 8.44 0.55
CA LEU A 94 -10.36 8.94 -0.76
C LEU A 94 -11.23 8.43 -1.90
N VAL A 95 -11.55 7.14 -1.91
CA VAL A 95 -12.32 6.50 -3.00
C VAL A 95 -13.75 7.02 -3.08
N ASP A 96 -14.36 7.33 -1.95
CA ASP A 96 -15.74 7.81 -1.87
C ASP A 96 -15.85 9.36 -1.94
N ASP A 97 -14.73 10.08 -2.11
CA ASP A 97 -14.71 11.55 -2.23
C ASP A 97 -14.99 11.97 -3.69
N ALA A 98 -16.26 12.20 -4.01
CA ALA A 98 -16.67 12.66 -5.34
C ALA A 98 -16.05 14.02 -5.74
N SER A 99 -15.72 14.88 -4.76
CA SER A 99 -15.08 16.17 -5.05
C SER A 99 -13.62 16.01 -5.44
N LEU A 100 -12.94 15.00 -4.88
CA LEU A 100 -11.58 14.63 -5.25
C LEU A 100 -11.56 13.97 -6.63
N ASP A 101 -12.54 13.09 -6.94
CA ASP A 101 -12.66 12.48 -8.28
C ASP A 101 -12.87 13.54 -9.36
N ALA A 102 -13.79 14.48 -9.14
CA ALA A 102 -14.02 15.57 -10.08
C ALA A 102 -12.77 16.42 -10.31
N LEU A 103 -12.04 16.75 -9.24
CA LEU A 103 -10.77 17.51 -9.33
C LEU A 103 -9.69 16.71 -10.06
N ALA A 104 -9.55 15.41 -9.79
CA ALA A 104 -8.57 14.55 -10.45
C ALA A 104 -8.85 14.47 -11.96
N ARG A 105 -10.11 14.38 -12.38
CA ARG A 105 -10.52 14.44 -13.78
C ARG A 105 -10.22 15.78 -14.41
N GLU A 106 -10.53 16.89 -13.74
CA GLU A 106 -10.21 18.25 -14.20
C GLU A 106 -8.72 18.45 -14.43
N ARG A 107 -7.89 17.91 -13.52
CA ARG A 107 -6.42 18.04 -13.58
C ARG A 107 -5.77 16.97 -14.45
N ALA A 108 -6.54 16.07 -15.08
CA ALA A 108 -6.06 14.95 -15.88
C ALA A 108 -5.07 14.05 -15.13
N VAL A 109 -5.31 13.80 -13.84
CA VAL A 109 -4.46 12.95 -12.98
C VAL A 109 -5.24 11.79 -12.37
N VAL A 110 -4.50 10.80 -11.88
CA VAL A 110 -5.02 9.60 -11.20
C VAL A 110 -4.74 9.69 -9.71
N VAL A 111 -5.73 9.33 -8.90
CA VAL A 111 -5.59 9.03 -7.48
C VAL A 111 -5.89 7.56 -7.27
N MET A 112 -4.92 6.80 -6.77
CA MET A 112 -5.12 5.36 -6.52
C MET A 112 -4.48 4.96 -5.19
N PRO A 113 -5.28 4.87 -4.11
CA PRO A 113 -4.80 4.34 -2.82
C PRO A 113 -4.72 2.81 -2.84
N GLY A 114 -3.96 2.24 -1.90
CA GLY A 114 -3.96 0.82 -1.62
C GLY A 114 -3.19 -0.06 -2.61
N LEU A 115 -2.20 0.49 -3.28
CA LEU A 115 -1.34 -0.24 -4.23
C LEU A 115 -0.29 -1.10 -3.52
N SER A 116 -0.78 -2.04 -2.70
CA SER A 116 0.06 -2.94 -1.92
C SER A 116 -0.42 -4.40 -2.04
N THR A 117 0.19 -5.32 -1.30
CA THR A 117 -0.21 -6.73 -1.25
C THR A 117 -1.71 -6.87 -0.97
N LEU A 118 -2.21 -6.12 -0.01
CA LEU A 118 -3.63 -5.90 0.28
C LEU A 118 -3.93 -4.41 0.05
N PRO A 119 -4.91 -4.03 -0.80
CA PRO A 119 -5.85 -4.89 -1.53
C PRO A 119 -5.45 -5.20 -2.99
N ALA A 120 -4.33 -4.70 -3.54
CA ALA A 120 -4.10 -4.79 -4.98
C ALA A 120 -3.88 -6.23 -5.47
N ILE A 121 -2.94 -6.99 -4.88
CA ILE A 121 -2.67 -8.38 -5.31
C ILE A 121 -3.83 -9.30 -4.92
N SER A 122 -4.41 -9.12 -3.74
CA SER A 122 -5.55 -9.93 -3.30
C SER A 122 -6.76 -9.77 -4.25
N CYS A 123 -7.10 -8.55 -4.65
CA CYS A 123 -8.16 -8.31 -5.63
C CYS A 123 -7.83 -8.91 -7.00
N ALA A 124 -6.58 -8.81 -7.46
CA ALA A 124 -6.15 -9.43 -8.72
C ALA A 124 -6.31 -10.96 -8.68
N LEU A 125 -5.91 -11.60 -7.57
CA LEU A 125 -6.12 -13.04 -7.36
C LEU A 125 -7.61 -13.42 -7.35
N VAL A 126 -8.45 -12.67 -6.64
CA VAL A 126 -9.91 -12.93 -6.62
C VAL A 126 -10.50 -12.83 -8.03
N ARG A 127 -10.09 -11.83 -8.81
CA ARG A 127 -10.56 -11.64 -10.19
C ARG A 127 -10.07 -12.74 -11.12
N SER A 128 -8.82 -13.19 -11.01
CA SER A 128 -8.27 -14.29 -11.81
C SER A 128 -8.98 -15.62 -11.54
N MET A 129 -9.60 -15.76 -10.37
CA MET A 129 -10.43 -16.92 -10.00
C MET A 129 -11.88 -16.81 -10.51
N GLY A 130 -12.24 -15.74 -11.23
CA GLY A 130 -13.60 -15.51 -11.72
C GLY A 130 -14.54 -14.89 -10.69
N ALA A 131 -14.00 -14.15 -9.72
CA ALA A 131 -14.75 -13.46 -8.67
C ALA A 131 -15.77 -14.38 -7.95
N PRO A 132 -15.33 -15.41 -7.24
CA PRO A 132 -16.21 -16.37 -6.56
C PRO A 132 -17.00 -15.67 -5.44
N GLU A 133 -18.19 -16.21 -5.09
CA GLU A 133 -19.08 -15.62 -4.08
C GLU A 133 -18.47 -15.51 -2.68
N ARG A 134 -17.54 -16.42 -2.34
CA ARG A 134 -16.87 -16.42 -1.03
C ARG A 134 -15.40 -16.76 -1.16
N VAL A 135 -14.55 -15.99 -0.46
CA VAL A 135 -13.10 -16.22 -0.43
C VAL A 135 -12.52 -16.07 0.98
N THR A 136 -11.41 -16.75 1.21
CA THR A 136 -10.51 -16.48 2.34
C THR A 136 -9.20 -15.95 1.80
N ILE A 137 -8.82 -14.74 2.20
CA ILE A 137 -7.53 -14.14 1.89
C ILE A 137 -6.59 -14.38 3.08
N THR A 138 -5.42 -14.93 2.82
CA THR A 138 -4.39 -15.11 3.83
C THR A 138 -3.13 -14.36 3.44
N LEU A 139 -2.73 -13.39 4.25
CA LEU A 139 -1.42 -12.75 4.18
C LEU A 139 -0.49 -13.47 5.16
N TYR A 140 0.57 -14.11 4.67
CA TYR A 140 1.63 -14.70 5.50
C TYR A 140 2.87 -13.80 5.48
N ILE A 141 3.43 -13.55 6.65
CA ILE A 141 4.61 -12.72 6.83
C ILE A 141 5.67 -13.52 7.58
N GLY A 142 6.78 -13.80 6.90
CA GLY A 142 7.96 -14.45 7.47
C GLY A 142 8.64 -13.57 8.52
N ASN A 143 9.35 -14.19 9.47
CA ASN A 143 9.90 -13.46 10.60
C ASN A 143 11.20 -12.70 10.28
N ASP A 144 12.01 -13.15 9.32
CA ASP A 144 13.26 -12.48 8.91
C ASP A 144 13.04 -11.26 7.99
N ASN A 145 11.83 -10.72 7.93
CA ASN A 145 11.54 -9.49 7.20
C ASN A 145 11.89 -8.24 8.03
N ALA A 146 12.32 -7.18 7.36
CA ALA A 146 12.48 -5.88 8.00
C ALA A 146 11.13 -5.38 8.55
N LYS A 147 11.09 -4.99 9.83
CA LYS A 147 9.86 -4.57 10.51
C LYS A 147 9.88 -3.07 10.76
N GLY A 148 9.15 -2.33 9.92
CA GLY A 148 8.93 -0.90 10.14
C GLY A 148 7.93 -0.66 11.28
N ALA A 149 8.22 0.33 12.16
CA ALA A 149 7.30 0.66 13.25
C ALA A 149 5.90 1.07 12.75
N ALA A 150 5.82 1.74 11.61
CA ALA A 150 4.55 2.13 11.00
C ALA A 150 3.73 0.90 10.57
N ALA A 151 4.36 -0.08 9.91
CA ALA A 151 3.70 -1.32 9.49
C ALA A 151 3.24 -2.18 10.68
N ILE A 152 4.01 -2.21 11.79
CA ILE A 152 3.59 -2.87 13.03
C ILE A 152 2.40 -2.14 13.64
N ALA A 153 2.41 -0.81 13.65
CA ALA A 153 1.36 0.00 14.27
C ALA A 153 0.06 0.04 13.45
N SER A 154 0.11 -0.09 12.13
CA SER A 154 -1.08 -0.12 11.26
C SER A 154 -1.97 -1.32 11.55
N GLY A 155 -1.39 -2.45 11.92
CA GLY A 155 -2.15 -3.68 12.20
C GLY A 155 -2.83 -4.26 10.95
N SER A 156 -2.24 -4.03 9.81
CA SER A 156 -2.66 -4.21 8.41
C SER A 156 -3.91 -5.05 8.13
N ALA A 157 -3.93 -6.34 8.52
CA ALA A 157 -5.01 -7.22 8.12
C ALA A 157 -6.34 -7.02 8.86
N LEU A 158 -6.33 -6.38 10.03
CA LEU A 158 -7.56 -6.09 10.78
C LEU A 158 -8.31 -4.89 10.21
N HIS A 159 -7.58 -3.98 9.59
CA HIS A 159 -8.09 -2.72 9.05
C HIS A 159 -7.99 -2.65 7.52
N SER A 160 -7.67 -3.79 6.87
CA SER A 160 -7.54 -3.86 5.41
C SER A 160 -8.83 -3.46 4.67
N PRO A 161 -8.72 -2.70 3.58
CA PRO A 161 -9.87 -2.33 2.75
C PRO A 161 -10.51 -3.53 2.03
N ASP A 162 -9.82 -4.67 1.91
CA ASP A 162 -10.28 -5.86 1.16
C ASP A 162 -11.70 -6.28 1.53
N ARG A 163 -12.02 -6.30 2.82
CA ARG A 163 -13.34 -6.75 3.29
C ARG A 163 -14.47 -5.93 2.70
N GLU A 164 -14.36 -4.62 2.79
CA GLU A 164 -15.39 -3.72 2.28
C GLU A 164 -15.34 -3.64 0.75
N LEU A 165 -14.13 -3.60 0.17
CA LEU A 165 -13.96 -3.54 -1.28
C LEU A 165 -14.57 -4.75 -1.98
N LEU A 166 -14.27 -5.97 -1.51
CA LEU A 166 -14.82 -7.20 -2.10
C LEU A 166 -16.32 -7.35 -1.81
N ARG A 167 -16.78 -6.91 -0.63
CA ARG A 167 -18.22 -6.87 -0.33
C ARG A 167 -18.99 -5.96 -1.31
N ARG A 168 -18.43 -4.82 -1.69
CA ARG A 168 -19.02 -3.94 -2.73
C ARG A 168 -19.06 -4.61 -4.11
N MET A 169 -18.21 -5.61 -4.33
CA MET A 169 -18.22 -6.46 -5.53
C MET A 169 -19.14 -7.69 -5.39
N GLY A 170 -19.89 -7.81 -4.28
CA GLY A 170 -20.78 -8.94 -4.03
C GLY A 170 -20.08 -10.20 -3.48
N ILE A 171 -18.84 -10.09 -3.01
CA ILE A 171 -18.01 -11.22 -2.57
C ILE A 171 -17.91 -11.22 -1.04
N ASP A 172 -18.29 -12.34 -0.40
CA ASP A 172 -18.08 -12.57 1.03
C ASP A 172 -16.61 -12.93 1.29
N VAL A 173 -15.94 -12.19 2.17
CA VAL A 173 -14.50 -12.34 2.36
C VAL A 173 -14.10 -12.45 3.83
N GLU A 174 -13.23 -13.41 4.12
CA GLU A 174 -12.49 -13.48 5.36
C GLU A 174 -11.02 -13.13 5.11
N VAL A 175 -10.50 -12.12 5.81
CA VAL A 175 -9.09 -11.73 5.73
C VAL A 175 -8.35 -12.18 6.97
N ARG A 176 -7.25 -12.92 6.78
CA ARG A 176 -6.40 -13.48 7.84
C ARG A 176 -4.95 -13.03 7.66
N THR A 177 -4.28 -12.70 8.77
CA THR A 177 -2.82 -12.58 8.79
C THR A 177 -2.23 -13.75 9.56
N ARG A 178 -1.23 -14.39 8.99
CA ARG A 178 -0.42 -15.42 9.64
C ARG A 178 1.02 -14.94 9.75
N PHE A 179 1.57 -15.11 10.94
CA PHE A 179 2.98 -14.90 11.22
C PHE A 179 3.65 -16.23 11.49
N GLU A 180 4.93 -16.33 11.17
CA GLU A 180 5.72 -17.53 11.40
C GLU A 180 5.80 -17.91 12.90
N ILE A 181 5.85 -16.90 13.78
CA ILE A 181 5.95 -17.13 15.21
C ILE A 181 4.54 -17.31 15.81
N PRO A 182 4.27 -18.43 16.50
CA PRO A 182 3.01 -18.65 17.22
C PRO A 182 2.72 -17.50 18.21
N GLY A 183 1.46 -17.09 18.32
CA GLY A 183 1.01 -16.05 19.22
C GLY A 183 1.19 -14.61 18.73
N VAL A 184 2.06 -14.34 17.74
CA VAL A 184 2.22 -12.98 17.18
C VAL A 184 0.92 -12.46 16.60
N SER A 185 0.12 -13.30 15.93
CA SER A 185 -1.19 -12.88 15.41
C SER A 185 -2.13 -12.37 16.52
N LEU A 186 -2.12 -13.02 17.69
CA LEU A 186 -2.92 -12.59 18.85
C LEU A 186 -2.39 -11.30 19.43
N ALA A 187 -1.07 -11.18 19.59
CA ALA A 187 -0.42 -9.96 20.07
C ALA A 187 -0.69 -8.76 19.15
N MET A 188 -0.66 -8.96 17.83
CA MET A 188 -0.98 -7.92 16.85
C MET A 188 -2.46 -7.50 16.91
N ARG A 189 -3.38 -8.45 17.14
CA ARG A 189 -4.80 -8.12 17.37
C ARG A 189 -4.98 -7.29 18.64
N ALA A 190 -4.35 -7.67 19.74
CA ALA A 190 -4.40 -6.90 20.98
C ALA A 190 -3.79 -5.49 20.79
N LEU A 191 -2.67 -5.38 20.09
CA LEU A 191 -2.05 -4.09 19.75
C LEU A 191 -3.00 -3.21 18.93
N ALA A 192 -3.72 -3.78 17.98
CA ALA A 192 -4.66 -3.05 17.10
C ALA A 192 -5.88 -2.47 17.86
N MET A 193 -6.20 -2.97 19.05
CA MET A 193 -7.26 -2.40 19.92
C MET A 193 -6.83 -1.13 20.65
N LEU A 194 -5.53 -0.82 20.68
CA LEU A 194 -5.04 0.38 21.33
C LEU A 194 -5.16 1.63 20.44
N PRO A 195 -5.22 2.84 21.05
CA PRO A 195 -5.09 4.08 20.27
C PRO A 195 -3.79 4.13 19.48
N ILE A 196 -3.80 4.76 18.30
CA ILE A 196 -2.67 4.78 17.37
C ILE A 196 -1.37 5.30 18.01
N GLU A 197 -1.46 6.23 18.96
CA GLU A 197 -0.30 6.79 19.65
C GLU A 197 0.39 5.75 20.55
N ALA A 198 -0.40 4.93 21.25
CA ALA A 198 0.11 3.82 22.07
C ALA A 198 0.71 2.73 21.17
N ARG A 199 0.02 2.38 20.06
CA ARG A 199 0.53 1.44 19.06
C ARG A 199 1.89 1.87 18.53
N MET A 200 2.05 3.13 18.16
CA MET A 200 3.30 3.67 17.63
C MET A 200 4.46 3.59 18.63
N ARG A 201 4.20 3.86 19.91
CA ARG A 201 5.23 3.74 20.96
C ARG A 201 5.70 2.29 21.10
N ILE A 202 4.77 1.35 21.20
CA ILE A 202 5.05 -0.09 21.33
C ILE A 202 5.75 -0.59 20.05
N ALA A 203 5.25 -0.23 18.87
CA ALA A 203 5.79 -0.65 17.59
C ALA A 203 7.25 -0.19 17.38
N LYS A 204 7.62 1.01 17.86
CA LYS A 204 9.03 1.47 17.84
C LYS A 204 9.93 0.58 18.69
N GLY A 205 9.45 0.14 19.86
CA GLY A 205 10.18 -0.81 20.72
C GLY A 205 10.35 -2.16 20.04
N ILE A 206 9.27 -2.73 19.51
CA ILE A 206 9.27 -4.01 18.80
C ILE A 206 10.22 -3.95 17.57
N ALA A 207 10.15 -2.88 16.77
CA ALA A 207 10.98 -2.72 15.59
C ALA A 207 12.48 -2.63 15.93
N ARG A 208 12.85 -2.06 17.09
CA ARG A 208 14.24 -2.04 17.57
C ARG A 208 14.73 -3.44 17.94
N ILE A 209 13.93 -4.19 18.70
CA ILE A 209 14.26 -5.56 19.11
C ILE A 209 14.32 -6.49 17.90
N ALA A 210 13.38 -6.37 16.97
CA ALA A 210 13.32 -7.20 15.77
C ALA A 210 14.54 -7.02 14.83
N LYS A 211 15.25 -5.89 14.91
CA LYS A 211 16.51 -5.69 14.18
C LYS A 211 17.65 -6.57 14.71
N LEU A 212 17.59 -6.95 15.99
CA LEU A 212 18.62 -7.77 16.66
C LEU A 212 18.35 -9.27 16.52
N ALA A 213 17.08 -9.65 16.35
CA ALA A 213 16.62 -11.03 16.28
C ALA A 213 16.25 -11.40 14.84
N ARG A 214 17.25 -11.68 14.01
CA ARG A 214 17.04 -12.18 12.63
C ARG A 214 17.02 -13.70 12.65
N PHE A 215 15.83 -14.26 12.51
CA PHE A 215 15.63 -15.70 12.36
C PHE A 215 14.31 -15.97 11.63
N GLY A 216 14.20 -17.16 11.04
CA GLY A 216 13.00 -17.57 10.30
C GLY A 216 13.10 -17.32 8.81
N THR A 217 11.96 -17.30 8.14
CA THR A 217 11.87 -17.14 6.68
C THR A 217 11.81 -15.67 6.26
N ARG A 218 12.45 -15.36 5.14
CA ARG A 218 12.28 -14.08 4.42
C ARG A 218 11.04 -14.14 3.56
N GLY A 219 10.52 -12.94 3.22
CA GLY A 219 9.38 -12.80 2.34
C GLY A 219 8.06 -13.20 3.00
N GLY A 220 7.17 -13.67 2.18
CA GLY A 220 5.82 -14.04 2.57
C GLY A 220 5.00 -14.44 1.36
N TYR A 221 3.70 -14.52 1.54
CA TYR A 221 2.78 -14.75 0.44
C TYR A 221 1.42 -14.13 0.71
N VAL A 222 0.69 -13.86 -0.36
CA VAL A 222 -0.75 -13.68 -0.32
C VAL A 222 -1.41 -14.87 -1.01
N GLU A 223 -2.39 -15.46 -0.35
CA GLU A 223 -3.15 -16.61 -0.82
C GLU A 223 -4.63 -16.27 -0.80
N VAL A 224 -5.32 -16.60 -1.87
CA VAL A 224 -6.78 -16.55 -1.96
C VAL A 224 -7.28 -17.98 -2.12
N ARG A 225 -8.23 -18.37 -1.28
CA ARG A 225 -8.90 -19.67 -1.31
C ARG A 225 -10.39 -19.48 -1.55
N ALA A 226 -10.92 -20.18 -2.53
CA ALA A 226 -12.34 -20.23 -2.85
C ALA A 226 -12.72 -21.71 -3.11
N ALA A 227 -13.59 -22.29 -2.29
CA ALA A 227 -13.96 -23.68 -2.34
C ALA A 227 -12.73 -24.60 -2.41
N ASP A 228 -12.55 -25.32 -3.54
CA ASP A 228 -11.44 -26.24 -3.82
C ASP A 228 -10.25 -25.56 -4.53
N ARG A 229 -10.40 -24.28 -4.97
CA ARG A 229 -9.35 -23.55 -5.70
C ARG A 229 -8.51 -22.71 -4.73
N VAL A 230 -7.21 -22.72 -4.99
CA VAL A 230 -6.23 -21.90 -4.24
C VAL A 230 -5.29 -21.24 -5.22
N GLU A 231 -5.24 -19.92 -5.15
CA GLU A 231 -4.27 -19.12 -5.89
C GLU A 231 -3.34 -18.39 -4.92
N ARG A 232 -2.05 -18.32 -5.26
CA ARG A 232 -1.04 -17.72 -4.39
C ARG A 232 0.00 -16.95 -5.19
N VAL A 233 0.44 -15.85 -4.59
CA VAL A 233 1.66 -15.13 -5.00
C VAL A 233 2.64 -15.17 -3.84
N ASN A 234 3.86 -15.65 -4.10
CA ASN A 234 4.94 -15.69 -3.13
C ASN A 234 5.88 -14.50 -3.37
N GLY A 235 6.34 -13.88 -2.30
CA GLY A 235 7.39 -12.87 -2.34
C GLY A 235 8.63 -13.36 -1.61
N ALA A 236 9.78 -13.31 -2.27
CA ALA A 236 11.06 -13.67 -1.66
C ALA A 236 11.49 -12.67 -0.58
N ASP A 237 10.93 -11.45 -0.63
CA ASP A 237 11.15 -10.35 0.30
C ASP A 237 9.93 -9.42 0.35
N GLN A 238 10.10 -8.23 0.92
CA GLN A 238 9.03 -7.25 1.07
C GLN A 238 8.72 -6.43 -0.20
N ARG A 239 9.42 -6.65 -1.31
CA ARG A 239 9.11 -5.98 -2.58
C ARG A 239 7.69 -6.28 -3.05
N LEU A 240 7.16 -7.47 -2.71
CA LEU A 240 5.77 -7.82 -3.02
C LEU A 240 4.77 -6.74 -2.59
N ALA A 241 5.06 -6.00 -1.52
CA ALA A 241 4.17 -4.94 -1.03
C ALA A 241 4.24 -3.64 -1.85
N ILE A 242 5.23 -3.46 -2.71
CA ILE A 242 5.42 -2.23 -3.49
C ILE A 242 5.28 -2.45 -5.00
N LEU A 243 5.40 -3.69 -5.47
CA LEU A 243 5.32 -4.01 -6.90
C LEU A 243 3.99 -3.57 -7.56
N PRO A 244 2.82 -3.66 -6.90
CA PRO A 244 1.58 -3.13 -7.49
C PRO A 244 1.64 -1.63 -7.78
N LEU A 245 2.34 -0.87 -6.94
CA LEU A 245 2.52 0.56 -7.15
C LEU A 245 3.47 0.85 -8.32
N VAL A 246 4.56 0.10 -8.43
CA VAL A 246 5.50 0.19 -9.57
C VAL A 246 4.75 -0.14 -10.86
N PHE A 247 4.00 -1.23 -10.89
CA PHE A 247 3.15 -1.61 -12.04
C PHE A 247 2.13 -0.51 -12.40
N ALA A 248 1.47 0.08 -11.41
CA ALA A 248 0.46 1.12 -11.64
C ALA A 248 1.04 2.40 -12.25
N LEU A 249 2.29 2.79 -11.92
CA LEU A 249 2.95 3.95 -12.53
C LEU A 249 3.11 3.83 -14.06
N GLU A 250 3.23 2.61 -14.55
CA GLU A 250 3.33 2.32 -15.99
C GLU A 250 1.97 2.07 -16.65
N HIS A 251 0.94 1.78 -15.86
CA HIS A 251 -0.37 1.34 -16.32
C HIS A 251 -1.49 2.15 -15.67
N LEU A 252 -1.35 3.49 -15.65
CA LEU A 252 -2.37 4.38 -15.10
C LEU A 252 -3.67 4.27 -15.91
N PRO A 253 -4.83 4.19 -15.24
CA PRO A 253 -6.13 4.27 -15.91
C PRO A 253 -6.43 5.71 -16.37
N GLU A 254 -7.63 5.92 -16.89
CA GLU A 254 -8.16 7.25 -17.18
C GLU A 254 -8.16 8.13 -15.93
N PRO A 255 -8.07 9.47 -16.07
CA PRO A 255 -8.07 10.38 -14.92
C PRO A 255 -9.26 10.19 -13.97
N GLY A 256 -9.02 10.31 -12.68
CA GLY A 256 -10.01 10.15 -11.63
C GLY A 256 -9.48 9.42 -10.40
N VAL A 257 -10.37 9.14 -9.45
CA VAL A 257 -10.07 8.33 -8.27
C VAL A 257 -10.42 6.87 -8.54
N HIS A 258 -9.48 5.97 -8.30
CA HIS A 258 -9.64 4.55 -8.64
C HIS A 258 -9.27 3.63 -7.47
N VAL A 259 -9.86 2.46 -7.48
CA VAL A 259 -9.45 1.32 -6.64
C VAL A 259 -8.49 0.42 -7.42
N PRO A 260 -7.58 -0.32 -6.77
CA PRO A 260 -6.60 -1.16 -7.47
C PRO A 260 -7.20 -2.25 -8.37
N SER A 261 -8.47 -2.61 -8.16
CA SER A 261 -9.14 -3.60 -8.99
C SER A 261 -9.40 -3.15 -10.44
N VAL A 262 -9.17 -1.88 -10.80
CA VAL A 262 -9.23 -1.42 -12.21
C VAL A 262 -8.01 -1.87 -13.02
N LEU A 263 -6.90 -2.18 -12.37
CA LEU A 263 -5.70 -2.69 -13.02
C LEU A 263 -5.99 -4.06 -13.65
N ASP A 264 -5.31 -4.34 -14.76
CA ASP A 264 -5.37 -5.66 -15.40
C ASP A 264 -4.82 -6.73 -14.45
N ALA A 265 -5.68 -7.65 -14.01
CA ALA A 265 -5.36 -8.64 -13.01
C ALA A 265 -4.29 -9.63 -13.49
N GLU A 266 -4.38 -10.09 -14.74
CA GLU A 266 -3.44 -11.09 -15.28
C GLU A 266 -2.05 -10.48 -15.46
N ARG A 267 -1.97 -9.28 -16.05
CA ARG A 267 -0.70 -8.56 -16.21
C ARG A 267 -0.07 -8.19 -14.87
N LEU A 268 -0.87 -7.71 -13.90
CA LEU A 268 -0.36 -7.44 -12.55
C LEU A 268 0.18 -8.71 -11.89
N LEU A 269 -0.56 -9.83 -11.97
CA LEU A 269 -0.12 -11.10 -11.38
C LEU A 269 1.12 -11.68 -12.07
N GLN A 270 1.25 -11.51 -13.39
CA GLN A 270 2.48 -11.84 -14.10
C GLN A 270 3.65 -11.00 -13.59
N PHE A 271 3.51 -9.68 -13.57
CA PHE A 271 4.53 -8.74 -13.13
C PHE A 271 5.04 -9.00 -11.71
N VAL A 272 4.16 -9.32 -10.76
CA VAL A 272 4.56 -9.57 -9.37
C VAL A 272 5.14 -10.98 -9.13
N ARG A 273 5.05 -11.87 -10.10
CA ARG A 273 5.62 -13.23 -10.06
C ARG A 273 7.02 -13.32 -10.68
N GLU A 274 7.40 -12.36 -11.50
CA GLU A 274 8.74 -12.15 -12.08
C GLU A 274 9.72 -11.55 -11.06
#